data_f22e92a88ca4618a0740f3d9381e4706
#
_entry.id   f22e92a88ca4618a0740f3d9381e4706
#
_cell.length_a   1.000
_cell.length_b   1.000
_cell.length_c   1.000
_cell.angle_alpha   90.00
_cell.angle_beta   90.00
_cell.angle_gamma   90.00
#
_symmetry.space_group_name_H-M   'P 1'
#
loop_
_entity.id
_entity.type
_entity.pdbx_description
1 polymer ?
#
loop_
_entity_poly.entity_id
_entity_poly.type
_entity_poly.pdbx_seq_one_letter_code
_entity_poly.pdbx_strand_id
1 'polypeptide(L)'
;MTDLPLALVTGASRGIGAAVAHQLAPTHRLLLGGRDTGALAALAKELPGAAPWPVDLTDPASLEQAAADIASLDVLVHSAGVARLGRIEEASAEAWRENFEVNTLAVVELTRLLLPALRAAHGHVVVINSGAGLNARPGWSPYAASKFAVRAFADALREEEPDIRVTSVYPGRTDTEMQQTIFKGEGREYDTAHLLKADSVATAVVTAVSATPDAHLTELMLKPR
;
A
#
# COMPACT_ATOMS: atom_id res chain seq x y z
N MET A 1 -24.06 -4.12 -19.47
CA MET A 1 -23.43 -4.36 -18.15
C MET A 1 -22.35 -3.30 -18.05
N THR A 2 -22.48 -2.33 -17.15
CA THR A 2 -21.42 -1.35 -16.88
C THR A 2 -20.20 -2.12 -16.38
N ASP A 3 -19.07 -1.92 -17.06
CA ASP A 3 -17.82 -2.55 -16.69
C ASP A 3 -17.43 -2.03 -15.29
N LEU A 4 -17.13 -2.92 -14.33
CA LEU A 4 -16.74 -2.50 -12.99
C LEU A 4 -15.46 -1.66 -13.05
N PRO A 5 -15.29 -0.64 -12.20
CA PRO A 5 -14.07 0.15 -12.10
C PRO A 5 -12.85 -0.73 -11.81
N LEU A 6 -11.68 -0.32 -12.26
CA LEU A 6 -10.44 -1.07 -12.11
C LEU A 6 -9.66 -0.58 -10.89
N ALA A 7 -9.26 -1.52 -10.03
CA ALA A 7 -8.35 -1.24 -8.92
C ALA A 7 -7.06 -2.06 -9.03
N LEU A 8 -5.92 -1.44 -8.82
CA LEU A 8 -4.61 -2.09 -8.65
C LEU A 8 -4.21 -2.04 -7.17
N VAL A 9 -3.96 -3.22 -6.59
CA VAL A 9 -3.51 -3.34 -5.20
C VAL A 9 -2.12 -3.94 -5.17
N THR A 10 -1.10 -3.19 -4.77
CA THR A 10 0.25 -3.72 -4.59
C THR A 10 0.41 -4.43 -3.24
N GLY A 11 1.30 -5.44 -3.15
CA GLY A 11 1.43 -6.25 -1.95
C GLY A 11 0.18 -7.10 -1.66
N ALA A 12 -0.57 -7.48 -2.69
CA ALA A 12 -1.85 -8.18 -2.57
C ALA A 12 -1.73 -9.64 -2.13
N SER A 13 -0.55 -10.24 -2.13
CA SER A 13 -0.39 -11.66 -1.82
C SER A 13 -0.70 -12.03 -0.35
N ARG A 14 -0.73 -11.05 0.58
CA ARG A 14 -0.94 -11.29 2.01
C ARG A 14 -1.27 -10.01 2.78
N GLY A 15 -1.61 -10.18 4.07
CA GLY A 15 -1.77 -9.08 5.03
C GLY A 15 -2.81 -8.03 4.60
N ILE A 16 -2.45 -6.76 4.75
CA ILE A 16 -3.37 -5.64 4.45
C ILE A 16 -3.78 -5.63 2.98
N GLY A 17 -2.82 -5.86 2.05
CA GLY A 17 -3.12 -5.86 0.62
C GLY A 17 -4.13 -6.93 0.20
N ALA A 18 -3.99 -8.15 0.73
CA ALA A 18 -4.97 -9.24 0.49
C ALA A 18 -6.35 -8.88 1.08
N ALA A 19 -6.40 -8.35 2.30
CA ALA A 19 -7.65 -7.93 2.92
C ALA A 19 -8.35 -6.80 2.13
N VAL A 20 -7.59 -5.84 1.61
CA VAL A 20 -8.10 -4.79 0.72
C VAL A 20 -8.66 -5.38 -0.57
N ALA A 21 -7.95 -6.32 -1.19
CA ALA A 21 -8.42 -6.99 -2.40
C ALA A 21 -9.74 -7.72 -2.16
N HIS A 22 -9.87 -8.47 -1.06
CA HIS A 22 -11.13 -9.13 -0.69
C HIS A 22 -12.30 -8.15 -0.55
N GLN A 23 -12.09 -7.01 0.08
CA GLN A 23 -13.16 -6.04 0.32
C GLN A 23 -13.50 -5.17 -0.91
N LEU A 24 -12.56 -4.96 -1.86
CA LEU A 24 -12.82 -4.27 -3.12
C LEU A 24 -13.44 -5.16 -4.20
N ALA A 25 -13.21 -6.48 -4.17
CA ALA A 25 -13.66 -7.43 -5.21
C ALA A 25 -15.17 -7.36 -5.55
N PRO A 26 -16.09 -7.08 -4.60
CA PRO A 26 -17.51 -6.96 -4.94
C PRO A 26 -17.85 -5.77 -5.85
N THR A 27 -17.01 -4.74 -5.89
CA THR A 27 -17.28 -3.47 -6.57
C THR A 27 -16.26 -3.09 -7.64
N HIS A 28 -15.12 -3.81 -7.72
CA HIS A 28 -14.02 -3.50 -8.64
C HIS A 28 -13.51 -4.76 -9.34
N ARG A 29 -13.05 -4.60 -10.57
CA ARG A 29 -12.08 -5.54 -11.16
C ARG A 29 -10.74 -5.28 -10.52
N LEU A 30 -9.95 -6.32 -10.27
CA LEU A 30 -8.70 -6.19 -9.52
C LEU A 30 -7.48 -6.63 -10.32
N LEU A 31 -6.43 -5.83 -10.25
CA LEU A 31 -5.06 -6.24 -10.54
C LEU A 31 -4.35 -6.48 -9.21
N LEU A 32 -3.91 -7.72 -8.98
CA LEU A 32 -3.28 -8.15 -7.74
C LEU A 32 -1.76 -8.09 -7.90
N GLY A 33 -1.14 -7.03 -7.40
CA GLY A 33 0.28 -6.74 -7.57
C GLY A 33 1.17 -7.39 -6.53
N GLY A 34 2.29 -7.97 -6.97
CA GLY A 34 3.30 -8.55 -6.09
C GLY A 34 4.27 -9.50 -6.79
N ARG A 35 5.23 -10.05 -6.04
CA ARG A 35 6.27 -10.96 -6.57
C ARG A 35 5.90 -12.43 -6.48
N ASP A 36 5.04 -12.80 -5.53
CA ASP A 36 4.62 -14.19 -5.32
C ASP A 36 3.51 -14.57 -6.30
N THR A 37 3.89 -15.04 -7.47
CA THR A 37 2.97 -15.42 -8.55
C THR A 37 1.99 -16.50 -8.13
N GLY A 38 2.42 -17.44 -7.27
CA GLY A 38 1.58 -18.53 -6.77
C GLY A 38 0.47 -18.02 -5.86
N ALA A 39 0.82 -17.17 -4.89
CA ALA A 39 -0.13 -16.58 -3.96
C ALA A 39 -1.11 -15.63 -4.69
N LEU A 40 -0.63 -14.84 -5.66
CA LEU A 40 -1.49 -13.96 -6.46
C LEU A 40 -2.47 -14.76 -7.32
N ALA A 41 -2.02 -15.85 -7.95
CA ALA A 41 -2.88 -16.73 -8.75
C ALA A 41 -3.92 -17.47 -7.89
N ALA A 42 -3.56 -17.86 -6.66
CA ALA A 42 -4.50 -18.45 -5.73
C ALA A 42 -5.58 -17.44 -5.33
N LEU A 43 -5.19 -16.23 -4.92
CA LEU A 43 -6.12 -15.17 -4.55
C LEU A 43 -7.04 -14.75 -5.71
N ALA A 44 -6.50 -14.67 -6.93
CA ALA A 44 -7.29 -14.33 -8.11
C ALA A 44 -8.40 -15.37 -8.41
N LYS A 45 -8.19 -16.65 -8.07
CA LYS A 45 -9.23 -17.68 -8.22
C LYS A 45 -10.38 -17.53 -7.23
N GLU A 46 -10.11 -16.92 -6.07
CA GLU A 46 -11.11 -16.70 -5.02
C GLU A 46 -11.94 -15.44 -5.28
N LEU A 47 -11.39 -14.46 -6.01
CA LEU A 47 -11.98 -13.14 -6.20
C LEU A 47 -12.51 -12.97 -7.64
N PRO A 48 -13.82 -12.86 -7.84
CA PRO A 48 -14.39 -12.61 -9.17
C PRO A 48 -13.84 -11.32 -9.79
N GLY A 49 -13.42 -11.39 -11.05
CA GLY A 49 -12.89 -10.23 -11.78
C GLY A 49 -11.46 -9.81 -11.39
N ALA A 50 -10.75 -10.62 -10.58
CA ALA A 50 -9.37 -10.38 -10.24
C ALA A 50 -8.41 -11.09 -11.19
N ALA A 51 -7.29 -10.44 -11.50
CA ALA A 51 -6.17 -10.99 -12.26
C ALA A 51 -4.85 -10.78 -11.52
N PRO A 52 -3.93 -11.74 -11.54
CA PRO A 52 -2.58 -11.54 -11.07
C PRO A 52 -1.89 -10.45 -11.89
N TRP A 53 -1.15 -9.58 -11.23
CA TRP A 53 -0.27 -8.58 -11.82
C TRP A 53 1.14 -8.74 -11.22
N PRO A 54 1.87 -9.80 -11.67
CA PRO A 54 3.17 -10.11 -11.11
C PRO A 54 4.21 -9.08 -11.54
N VAL A 55 4.83 -8.42 -10.56
CA VAL A 55 5.86 -7.40 -10.79
C VAL A 55 6.79 -7.29 -9.58
N ASP A 56 8.07 -7.04 -9.84
CA ASP A 56 8.96 -6.50 -8.83
C ASP A 56 8.94 -4.97 -8.94
N LEU A 57 8.40 -4.32 -7.92
CA LEU A 57 8.28 -2.86 -7.88
C LEU A 57 9.62 -2.13 -7.81
N THR A 58 10.71 -2.85 -7.52
CA THR A 58 12.08 -2.31 -7.46
C THR A 58 12.87 -2.52 -8.75
N ASP A 59 12.27 -3.16 -9.76
CA ASP A 59 12.82 -3.28 -11.11
C ASP A 59 12.12 -2.30 -12.06
N PRO A 60 12.76 -1.16 -12.41
CA PRO A 60 12.14 -0.12 -13.23
C PRO A 60 11.65 -0.62 -14.59
N ALA A 61 12.39 -1.51 -15.25
CA ALA A 61 12.02 -2.01 -16.58
C ALA A 61 10.79 -2.92 -16.51
N SER A 62 10.74 -3.81 -15.53
CA SER A 62 9.59 -4.68 -15.25
C SER A 62 8.34 -3.85 -14.90
N LEU A 63 8.54 -2.80 -14.10
CA LEU A 63 7.46 -1.92 -13.66
C LEU A 63 6.89 -1.11 -14.83
N GLU A 64 7.74 -0.52 -15.67
CA GLU A 64 7.33 0.21 -16.87
C GLU A 64 6.54 -0.68 -17.82
N GLN A 65 7.03 -1.88 -18.10
CA GLN A 65 6.34 -2.85 -18.94
C GLN A 65 4.98 -3.24 -18.37
N ALA A 66 4.90 -3.53 -17.07
CA ALA A 66 3.66 -3.95 -16.42
C ALA A 66 2.62 -2.84 -16.35
N ALA A 67 3.03 -1.57 -16.28
CA ALA A 67 2.15 -0.40 -16.24
C ALA A 67 1.63 0.02 -17.63
N ALA A 68 2.34 -0.32 -18.70
CA ALA A 68 2.09 0.21 -20.06
C ALA A 68 0.68 -0.10 -20.61
N ASP A 69 0.09 -1.23 -20.23
CA ASP A 69 -1.21 -1.68 -20.74
C ASP A 69 -2.40 -1.12 -19.93
N ILE A 70 -2.15 -0.33 -18.86
CA ILE A 70 -3.20 0.22 -18.01
C ILE A 70 -3.59 1.61 -18.52
N ALA A 71 -4.62 1.68 -19.36
CA ALA A 71 -5.07 2.93 -19.98
C ALA A 71 -5.99 3.78 -19.07
N SER A 72 -6.68 3.14 -18.11
CA SER A 72 -7.57 3.80 -17.15
C SER A 72 -7.52 3.06 -15.82
N LEU A 73 -7.40 3.78 -14.71
CA LEU A 73 -7.27 3.21 -13.38
C LEU A 73 -8.06 4.02 -12.36
N ASP A 74 -9.11 3.42 -11.81
CA ASP A 74 -9.98 4.08 -10.85
C ASP A 74 -9.39 4.12 -9.43
N VAL A 75 -8.68 3.05 -9.04
CA VAL A 75 -8.07 2.98 -7.69
C VAL A 75 -6.67 2.38 -7.75
N LEU A 76 -5.70 3.07 -7.17
CA LEU A 76 -4.34 2.56 -6.94
C LEU A 76 -4.08 2.46 -5.44
N VAL A 77 -3.91 1.22 -4.92
CA VAL A 77 -3.58 1.00 -3.51
C VAL A 77 -2.12 0.58 -3.36
N HIS A 78 -1.31 1.46 -2.83
CA HIS A 78 0.06 1.17 -2.44
C HIS A 78 0.08 0.47 -1.07
N SER A 79 0.08 -0.87 -1.06
CA SER A 79 0.16 -1.68 0.16
C SER A 79 1.42 -2.52 0.26
N ALA A 80 2.22 -2.59 -0.79
CA ALA A 80 3.55 -3.21 -0.71
C ALA A 80 4.46 -2.40 0.23
N GLY A 81 5.26 -3.10 1.02
CA GLY A 81 6.20 -2.46 1.93
C GLY A 81 7.08 -3.46 2.67
N VAL A 82 8.17 -2.94 3.21
CA VAL A 82 9.10 -3.66 4.08
C VAL A 82 9.35 -2.87 5.36
N ALA A 83 9.79 -3.56 6.43
CA ALA A 83 10.17 -2.93 7.68
C ALA A 83 11.51 -3.49 8.15
N ARG A 84 12.60 -2.87 7.70
CA ARG A 84 13.95 -3.11 8.25
C ARG A 84 14.17 -2.09 9.35
N LEU A 85 14.09 -2.58 10.58
CA LEU A 85 14.24 -1.78 11.79
C LEU A 85 15.70 -1.74 12.24
N GLY A 86 16.02 -0.77 13.07
CA GLY A 86 17.33 -0.65 13.70
C GLY A 86 17.54 0.74 14.33
N ARG A 87 18.41 0.78 15.34
CA ARG A 87 18.95 2.04 15.88
C ARG A 87 19.88 2.67 14.84
N ILE A 88 20.10 3.97 14.91
CA ILE A 88 20.95 4.69 13.93
C ILE A 88 22.36 4.08 13.85
N GLU A 89 22.95 3.71 14.99
CA GLU A 89 24.28 3.13 15.07
C GLU A 89 24.39 1.67 14.59
N GLU A 90 23.26 0.94 14.55
CA GLU A 90 23.17 -0.49 14.23
C GLU A 90 22.63 -0.75 12.81
N ALA A 91 21.78 0.14 12.31
CA ALA A 91 21.10 -0.05 11.03
C ALA A 91 22.08 0.03 9.87
N SER A 92 22.19 -1.05 9.11
CA SER A 92 23.07 -1.10 7.94
C SER A 92 22.60 -0.16 6.83
N ALA A 93 23.50 0.28 5.97
CA ALA A 93 23.16 1.05 4.78
C ALA A 93 22.17 0.30 3.87
N GLU A 94 22.23 -1.03 3.85
CA GLU A 94 21.29 -1.88 3.11
C GLU A 94 19.86 -1.78 3.67
N ALA A 95 19.70 -1.82 5.01
CA ALA A 95 18.41 -1.63 5.64
C ALA A 95 17.78 -0.27 5.30
N TRP A 96 18.58 0.79 5.22
CA TRP A 96 18.14 2.11 4.75
C TRP A 96 17.70 2.06 3.30
N ARG A 97 18.54 1.52 2.39
CA ARG A 97 18.23 1.44 0.96
C ARG A 97 16.96 0.64 0.70
N GLU A 98 16.83 -0.54 1.29
CA GLU A 98 15.65 -1.40 1.08
C GLU A 98 14.36 -0.72 1.55
N ASN A 99 14.35 -0.03 2.71
CA ASN A 99 13.18 0.70 3.14
C ASN A 99 12.81 1.84 2.16
N PHE A 100 13.79 2.61 1.70
CA PHE A 100 13.51 3.71 0.76
C PHE A 100 13.11 3.17 -0.61
N GLU A 101 13.77 2.15 -1.10
CA GLU A 101 13.48 1.55 -2.41
C GLU A 101 12.04 1.07 -2.48
N VAL A 102 11.63 0.24 -1.53
CA VAL A 102 10.30 -0.38 -1.56
C VAL A 102 9.20 0.57 -1.07
N ASN A 103 9.43 1.27 0.06
CA ASN A 103 8.37 2.06 0.69
C ASN A 103 8.17 3.44 0.08
N THR A 104 9.18 3.95 -0.67
CA THR A 104 9.15 5.32 -1.19
C THR A 104 9.33 5.34 -2.70
N LEU A 105 10.50 4.91 -3.23
CA LEU A 105 10.80 5.04 -4.65
C LEU A 105 9.86 4.22 -5.54
N ALA A 106 9.57 2.98 -5.15
CA ALA A 106 8.60 2.15 -5.86
C ALA A 106 7.19 2.76 -5.88
N VAL A 107 6.76 3.41 -4.79
CA VAL A 107 5.48 4.13 -4.72
C VAL A 107 5.48 5.32 -5.68
N VAL A 108 6.54 6.13 -5.65
CA VAL A 108 6.71 7.30 -6.54
C VAL A 108 6.69 6.86 -8.00
N GLU A 109 7.52 5.88 -8.36
CA GLU A 109 7.69 5.45 -9.75
C GLU A 109 6.41 4.80 -10.31
N LEU A 110 5.77 3.91 -9.56
CA LEU A 110 4.51 3.31 -10.01
C LEU A 110 3.40 4.38 -10.17
N THR A 111 3.31 5.34 -9.24
CA THR A 111 2.35 6.43 -9.38
C THR A 111 2.65 7.25 -10.63
N ARG A 112 3.92 7.64 -10.85
CA ARG A 112 4.35 8.41 -12.02
C ARG A 112 3.98 7.73 -13.35
N LEU A 113 4.22 6.43 -13.46
CA LEU A 113 3.88 5.63 -14.64
C LEU A 113 2.37 5.55 -14.86
N LEU A 114 1.59 5.48 -13.79
CA LEU A 114 0.13 5.34 -13.85
C LEU A 114 -0.63 6.67 -13.81
N LEU A 115 0.06 7.84 -13.68
CA LEU A 115 -0.61 9.15 -13.69
C LEU A 115 -1.53 9.36 -14.90
N PRO A 116 -1.14 9.02 -16.14
CA PRO A 116 -2.05 9.16 -17.28
C PRO A 116 -3.34 8.36 -17.12
N ALA A 117 -3.25 7.13 -16.63
CA ALA A 117 -4.41 6.25 -16.40
C ALA A 117 -5.28 6.73 -15.25
N LEU A 118 -4.66 7.23 -14.17
CA LEU A 118 -5.36 7.82 -13.02
C LEU A 118 -6.09 9.11 -13.40
N ARG A 119 -5.47 9.98 -14.20
CA ARG A 119 -6.11 11.20 -14.73
C ARG A 119 -7.31 10.87 -15.62
N ALA A 120 -7.18 9.86 -16.49
CA ALA A 120 -8.26 9.41 -17.37
C ALA A 120 -9.51 8.94 -16.62
N ALA A 121 -9.34 8.37 -15.43
CA ALA A 121 -10.42 7.86 -14.59
C ALA A 121 -10.87 8.84 -13.49
N HIS A 122 -10.26 10.01 -13.30
CA HIS A 122 -10.38 10.81 -12.07
C HIS A 122 -10.16 9.95 -10.83
N GLY A 123 -9.08 9.16 -10.84
CA GLY A 123 -8.84 8.05 -9.95
C GLY A 123 -8.56 8.41 -8.50
N HIS A 124 -8.28 7.38 -7.71
CA HIS A 124 -7.97 7.53 -6.30
C HIS A 124 -6.69 6.76 -5.94
N VAL A 125 -5.68 7.46 -5.46
CA VAL A 125 -4.45 6.86 -4.91
C VAL A 125 -4.59 6.70 -3.40
N VAL A 126 -4.45 5.47 -2.91
CA VAL A 126 -4.45 5.16 -1.48
C VAL A 126 -3.07 4.64 -1.08
N VAL A 127 -2.43 5.31 -0.15
CA VAL A 127 -1.11 4.92 0.36
C VAL A 127 -1.23 4.32 1.76
N ILE A 128 -0.89 3.04 1.90
CA ILE A 128 -0.76 2.41 3.22
C ILE A 128 0.57 2.87 3.84
N ASN A 129 0.47 3.91 4.62
CA ASN A 129 1.59 4.46 5.38
C ASN A 129 1.75 3.69 6.71
N SER A 130 2.04 4.36 7.80
CA SER A 130 2.19 3.82 9.16
C SER A 130 2.14 4.95 10.18
N GLY A 131 1.78 4.64 11.41
CA GLY A 131 2.03 5.57 12.54
C GLY A 131 3.50 5.98 12.66
N ALA A 132 4.44 5.19 12.11
CA ALA A 132 5.86 5.55 12.03
C ALA A 132 6.15 6.68 11.02
N GLY A 133 5.26 6.97 10.08
CA GLY A 133 5.33 8.13 9.18
C GLY A 133 4.81 9.43 9.80
N LEU A 134 4.30 9.37 11.03
CA LEU A 134 3.84 10.52 11.82
C LEU A 134 4.73 10.76 13.04
N ASN A 135 5.32 9.69 13.59
CA ASN A 135 6.12 9.78 14.80
C ASN A 135 7.22 8.70 14.79
N ALA A 136 8.47 9.11 14.69
CA ALA A 136 9.63 8.23 14.76
C ALA A 136 9.90 7.78 16.21
N ARG A 137 10.28 6.51 16.37
CA ARG A 137 10.61 5.91 17.67
C ARG A 137 12.03 5.36 17.66
N PRO A 138 12.69 5.24 18.82
CA PRO A 138 13.98 4.56 18.91
C PRO A 138 13.94 3.17 18.30
N GLY A 139 14.96 2.79 17.54
CA GLY A 139 15.04 1.50 16.84
C GLY A 139 14.24 1.39 15.54
N TRP A 140 13.55 2.47 15.11
CA TRP A 140 12.72 2.45 13.91
C TRP A 140 13.22 3.39 12.81
N SER A 141 14.44 3.93 12.95
CA SER A 141 14.95 5.04 12.14
C SER A 141 14.83 4.85 10.63
N PRO A 142 15.32 3.74 10.00
CA PRO A 142 15.26 3.60 8.54
C PRO A 142 13.81 3.51 8.04
N TYR A 143 12.99 2.72 8.74
CA TYR A 143 11.59 2.54 8.38
C TYR A 143 10.78 3.84 8.54
N ALA A 144 10.91 4.51 9.69
CA ALA A 144 10.22 5.77 9.94
C ALA A 144 10.59 6.82 8.88
N ALA A 145 11.87 6.98 8.57
CA ALA A 145 12.32 7.94 7.55
C ALA A 145 11.68 7.66 6.18
N SER A 146 11.60 6.40 5.74
CA SER A 146 10.93 6.04 4.48
C SER A 146 9.42 6.36 4.51
N LYS A 147 8.76 6.15 5.67
CA LYS A 147 7.33 6.43 5.82
C LYS A 147 7.01 7.93 5.94
N PHE A 148 7.93 8.74 6.50
CA PHE A 148 7.85 10.20 6.40
C PHE A 148 8.05 10.70 4.97
N ALA A 149 8.99 10.10 4.22
CA ALA A 149 9.23 10.46 2.83
C ALA A 149 7.99 10.20 1.95
N VAL A 150 7.35 9.04 2.09
CA VAL A 150 6.13 8.75 1.33
C VAL A 150 4.92 9.58 1.78
N ARG A 151 4.90 10.06 3.03
CA ARG A 151 3.91 11.07 3.45
C ARG A 151 4.09 12.36 2.67
N ALA A 152 5.32 12.90 2.64
CA ALA A 152 5.60 14.12 1.88
C ALA A 152 5.25 13.97 0.39
N PHE A 153 5.52 12.80 -0.20
CA PHE A 153 5.10 12.49 -1.57
C PHE A 153 3.58 12.54 -1.73
N ALA A 154 2.82 11.90 -0.84
CA ALA A 154 1.36 11.87 -0.92
C ALA A 154 0.74 13.28 -0.74
N ASP A 155 1.35 14.11 0.12
CA ASP A 155 0.92 15.51 0.31
C ASP A 155 1.19 16.34 -0.94
N ALA A 156 2.38 16.21 -1.56
CA ALA A 156 2.72 16.88 -2.82
C ALA A 156 1.81 16.42 -3.97
N LEU A 157 1.60 15.11 -4.13
CA LEU A 157 0.73 14.54 -5.17
C LEU A 157 -0.70 15.11 -5.07
N ARG A 158 -1.22 15.29 -3.87
CA ARG A 158 -2.56 15.84 -3.64
C ARG A 158 -2.70 17.29 -4.13
N GLU A 159 -1.64 18.08 -3.98
CA GLU A 159 -1.62 19.48 -4.44
C GLU A 159 -1.33 19.58 -5.94
N GLU A 160 -0.52 18.69 -6.50
CA GLU A 160 -0.16 18.69 -7.91
C GLU A 160 -1.29 18.14 -8.82
N GLU A 161 -2.11 17.22 -8.30
CA GLU A 161 -3.15 16.49 -9.05
C GLU A 161 -4.55 16.69 -8.44
N PRO A 162 -5.15 17.88 -8.55
CA PRO A 162 -6.42 18.22 -7.90
C PRO A 162 -7.62 17.37 -8.36
N ASP A 163 -7.52 16.75 -9.54
CA ASP A 163 -8.56 15.86 -10.08
C ASP A 163 -8.40 14.40 -9.63
N ILE A 164 -7.32 14.08 -8.93
CA ILE A 164 -7.04 12.74 -8.37
C ILE A 164 -7.17 12.80 -6.85
N ARG A 165 -7.98 11.92 -6.27
CA ARG A 165 -8.03 11.80 -4.80
C ARG A 165 -6.79 11.09 -4.29
N VAL A 166 -6.23 11.56 -3.18
CA VAL A 166 -5.04 10.95 -2.55
C VAL A 166 -5.30 10.79 -1.05
N THR A 167 -5.38 9.54 -0.60
CA THR A 167 -5.61 9.19 0.81
C THR A 167 -4.39 8.50 1.41
N SER A 168 -3.90 9.01 2.53
CA SER A 168 -2.90 8.35 3.36
C SER A 168 -3.56 7.63 4.52
N VAL A 169 -3.34 6.31 4.64
CA VAL A 169 -3.83 5.50 5.76
C VAL A 169 -2.66 5.21 6.70
N TYR A 170 -2.83 5.51 8.00
CA TYR A 170 -1.79 5.34 9.03
C TYR A 170 -2.20 4.28 10.05
N PRO A 171 -2.04 2.99 9.72
CA PRO A 171 -2.33 1.94 10.67
C PRO A 171 -1.32 1.93 11.82
N GLY A 172 -1.81 1.62 13.01
CA GLY A 172 -0.98 1.14 14.11
C GLY A 172 -0.45 -0.27 13.85
N ARG A 173 0.06 -0.94 14.90
CA ARG A 173 0.48 -2.34 14.77
C ARG A 173 -0.70 -3.20 14.31
N THR A 174 -0.51 -3.91 13.21
CA THR A 174 -1.55 -4.72 12.54
C THR A 174 -1.09 -6.17 12.46
N ASP A 175 -1.97 -7.10 12.78
CA ASP A 175 -1.71 -8.55 12.71
C ASP A 175 -1.40 -8.97 11.27
N THR A 176 -0.12 -9.16 10.99
CA THR A 176 0.46 -9.50 9.69
C THR A 176 1.80 -10.21 9.89
N GLU A 177 2.28 -10.94 8.88
CA GLU A 177 3.61 -11.55 8.90
C GLU A 177 4.74 -10.51 9.12
N MET A 178 4.59 -9.30 8.56
CA MET A 178 5.52 -8.21 8.82
C MET A 178 5.60 -7.92 10.32
N GLN A 179 4.46 -7.84 11.00
CA GLN A 179 4.41 -7.58 12.43
C GLN A 179 4.97 -8.73 13.25
N GLN A 180 4.77 -9.98 12.83
CA GLN A 180 5.41 -11.15 13.45
C GLN A 180 6.94 -11.06 13.39
N THR A 181 7.46 -10.68 12.22
CA THR A 181 8.90 -10.47 12.03
C THR A 181 9.43 -9.33 12.92
N ILE A 182 8.68 -8.24 13.09
CA ILE A 182 9.04 -7.13 13.96
C ILE A 182 9.09 -7.60 15.44
N PHE A 183 8.08 -8.30 15.93
CA PHE A 183 8.06 -8.82 17.30
C PHE A 183 9.25 -9.75 17.57
N LYS A 184 9.55 -10.63 16.61
CA LYS A 184 10.73 -11.49 16.70
C LYS A 184 12.04 -10.67 16.79
N GLY A 185 12.17 -9.63 15.98
CA GLY A 185 13.33 -8.73 16.00
C GLY A 185 13.42 -7.90 17.30
N GLU A 186 12.29 -7.57 17.93
CA GLU A 186 12.22 -6.91 19.22
C GLU A 186 12.44 -7.86 20.41
N GLY A 187 12.62 -9.16 20.17
CA GLY A 187 12.73 -10.18 21.22
C GLY A 187 11.46 -10.35 22.05
N ARG A 188 10.29 -10.06 21.47
CA ARG A 188 8.98 -10.11 22.12
C ARG A 188 8.17 -11.30 21.62
N GLU A 189 7.38 -11.88 22.51
CA GLU A 189 6.37 -12.87 22.15
C GLU A 189 5.28 -12.19 21.30
N TYR A 190 4.82 -12.91 20.24
CA TYR A 190 3.78 -12.39 19.35
C TYR A 190 2.42 -12.54 20.02
N ASP A 191 1.82 -11.41 20.35
CA ASP A 191 0.48 -11.31 20.92
C ASP A 191 -0.40 -10.42 20.04
N THR A 192 -1.54 -10.96 19.63
CA THR A 192 -2.50 -10.27 18.76
C THR A 192 -3.56 -9.47 19.52
N ALA A 193 -3.64 -9.60 20.86
CA ALA A 193 -4.68 -8.99 21.68
C ALA A 193 -4.77 -7.46 21.52
N HIS A 194 -3.65 -6.82 21.21
CA HIS A 194 -3.54 -5.36 21.00
C HIS A 194 -3.07 -5.00 19.59
N LEU A 195 -3.40 -5.81 18.59
CA LEU A 195 -3.14 -5.52 17.20
C LEU A 195 -4.43 -5.22 16.44
N LEU A 196 -4.35 -4.35 15.44
CA LEU A 196 -5.42 -4.20 14.45
C LEU A 196 -5.50 -5.48 13.62
N LYS A 197 -6.69 -5.86 13.21
CA LYS A 197 -6.87 -6.85 12.14
C LYS A 197 -6.59 -6.19 10.78
N ALA A 198 -6.05 -6.94 9.83
CA ALA A 198 -5.86 -6.46 8.47
C ALA A 198 -7.19 -5.98 7.84
N ASP A 199 -8.29 -6.67 8.14
CA ASP A 199 -9.65 -6.30 7.71
C ASP A 199 -10.09 -4.92 8.21
N SER A 200 -9.70 -4.52 9.43
CA SER A 200 -10.03 -3.18 9.95
C SER A 200 -9.34 -2.08 9.13
N VAL A 201 -8.11 -2.34 8.68
CA VAL A 201 -7.39 -1.42 7.80
C VAL A 201 -8.01 -1.41 6.41
N ALA A 202 -8.37 -2.57 5.88
CA ALA A 202 -9.07 -2.70 4.59
C ALA A 202 -10.41 -1.95 4.59
N THR A 203 -11.19 -2.05 5.69
CA THR A 203 -12.45 -1.29 5.84
C THR A 203 -12.23 0.22 5.76
N ALA A 204 -11.16 0.74 6.36
CA ALA A 204 -10.82 2.16 6.25
C ALA A 204 -10.46 2.57 4.81
N VAL A 205 -9.73 1.71 4.09
CA VAL A 205 -9.43 1.92 2.65
C VAL A 205 -10.72 1.96 1.83
N VAL A 206 -11.60 0.97 1.99
CA VAL A 206 -12.87 0.91 1.26
C VAL A 206 -13.76 2.10 1.59
N THR A 207 -13.79 2.55 2.85
CA THR A 207 -14.51 3.76 3.26
C THR A 207 -14.01 4.99 2.49
N ALA A 208 -12.69 5.15 2.35
CA ALA A 208 -12.13 6.25 1.57
C ALA A 208 -12.45 6.14 0.08
N VAL A 209 -12.33 4.95 -0.49
CA VAL A 209 -12.63 4.69 -1.91
C VAL A 209 -14.09 4.95 -2.23
N SER A 210 -15.01 4.56 -1.34
CA SER A 210 -16.45 4.67 -1.51
C SER A 210 -17.04 6.02 -1.07
N ALA A 211 -16.18 6.96 -0.64
CA ALA A 211 -16.64 8.30 -0.29
C ALA A 211 -17.31 9.00 -1.49
N THR A 212 -18.33 9.82 -1.23
CA THR A 212 -19.04 10.57 -2.26
C THR A 212 -18.10 11.52 -3.01
N PRO A 213 -18.40 11.88 -4.28
CA PRO A 213 -17.49 12.70 -5.09
C PRO A 213 -17.13 14.07 -4.49
N ASP A 214 -17.96 14.61 -3.63
CA ASP A 214 -17.77 15.87 -2.91
C ASP A 214 -16.96 15.72 -1.62
N ALA A 215 -16.62 14.48 -1.23
CA ALA A 215 -15.88 14.19 0.00
C ALA A 215 -14.52 13.56 -0.32
N HIS A 216 -13.45 14.08 0.29
CA HIS A 216 -12.11 13.51 0.20
C HIS A 216 -11.55 13.23 1.60
N LEU A 217 -11.43 11.96 1.94
CA LEU A 217 -10.77 11.51 3.16
C LEU A 217 -9.26 11.51 2.93
N THR A 218 -8.58 12.60 3.30
CA THR A 218 -7.17 12.80 3.00
C THR A 218 -6.23 11.97 3.88
N GLU A 219 -6.59 11.81 5.17
CA GLU A 219 -5.81 11.03 6.14
C GLU A 219 -6.71 10.20 7.05
N LEU A 220 -6.37 8.94 7.24
CA LEU A 220 -7.07 8.01 8.14
C LEU A 220 -6.09 7.39 9.14
N MET A 221 -6.27 7.66 10.41
CA MET A 221 -5.47 7.09 11.50
C MET A 221 -6.22 5.98 12.22
N LEU A 222 -5.62 4.78 12.28
CA LEU A 222 -6.18 3.65 13.01
C LEU A 222 -5.24 3.27 14.16
N LYS A 223 -5.80 3.16 15.36
CA LYS A 223 -5.05 2.70 16.54
C LYS A 223 -5.73 1.44 17.09
N PRO A 224 -4.96 0.42 17.51
CA PRO A 224 -5.52 -0.69 18.26
C PRO A 224 -6.07 -0.17 19.60
N ARG A 225 -7.07 -0.85 20.09
CA ARG A 225 -7.67 -0.60 21.42
C ARG A 225 -6.95 -1.35 22.52
#